data_bae6376ac541f982a5098fa0d8d6a5a7
#
_entry.id   bae6376ac541f982a5098fa0d8d6a5a7
#
_cell.length_a   1.000
_cell.length_b   1.000
_cell.length_c   1.000
_cell.angle_alpha   90.00
_cell.angle_beta   90.00
_cell.angle_gamma   90.00
#
_symmetry.space_group_name_H-M   'P 1'
#
loop_
_entity.id
_entity.type
_entity.pdbx_description
1 polymer ?
#
loop_
_entity_poly.entity_id
_entity_poly.type
_entity_poly.pdbx_seq_one_letter_code
_entity_poly.pdbx_strand_id
1 'polypeptide(L)'
;DVAPEAVIESLDVDHLYQIPLNLQAQGMDQIVCDHLKIDAPAADMTEWSAMVDKVMNLKKQVKIALVGKYVELQDAYISVVEALKHSGYANDAEVKIDWVNANDVTADNVAELLSDADGIIVPGGFGQRGTEGKIEAIRYARENDVPMLGVCLGMQLTCIEFARNVLGLEGANSAELNPDTKYPIIDIMRDQIDVEDMGGTLRLGLYPSKLKRGSKAAAAYHNKEVVQRRHRHRYEFNNAFREQFEGAGFVFSGVSP
;
A
#
# COMPACT_ATOMS: atom_id res chain seq x y z
N ASP A 1 21.95 0.60 40.73
CA ASP A 1 20.76 0.08 41.41
C ASP A 1 19.54 0.84 40.87
N VAL A 2 18.49 0.10 40.54
CA VAL A 2 17.21 0.62 40.03
C VAL A 2 16.21 0.58 41.18
N ALA A 3 15.42 1.63 41.39
CA ALA A 3 14.36 1.64 42.38
C ALA A 3 13.32 0.53 42.05
N PRO A 4 12.81 -0.20 43.05
CA PRO A 4 11.86 -1.31 42.80
C PRO A 4 10.63 -0.92 41.96
N GLU A 5 10.11 0.28 42.18
CA GLU A 5 8.99 0.85 41.43
C GLU A 5 9.30 1.12 39.94
N ALA A 6 10.58 1.20 39.57
CA ALA A 6 11.01 1.39 38.17
C ALA A 6 11.29 0.06 37.47
N VAL A 7 10.99 -1.07 38.10
CA VAL A 7 11.03 -2.40 37.49
C VAL A 7 9.68 -2.67 36.88
N ILE A 8 9.57 -2.47 35.56
CA ILE A 8 8.33 -2.60 34.79
C ILE A 8 8.30 -3.95 34.08
N GLU A 9 7.19 -4.66 34.21
CA GLU A 9 6.97 -5.94 33.52
C GLU A 9 6.49 -5.72 32.08
N SER A 10 7.14 -6.39 31.13
CA SER A 10 6.67 -6.44 29.73
C SER A 10 6.08 -7.82 29.47
N LEU A 11 4.81 -7.96 29.79
CA LEU A 11 4.06 -9.20 29.60
C LEU A 11 3.61 -9.37 28.14
N ASP A 12 3.47 -10.63 27.74
CA ASP A 12 2.87 -10.97 26.46
C ASP A 12 1.40 -10.51 26.43
N VAL A 13 0.97 -10.06 25.26
CA VAL A 13 -0.39 -9.54 25.03
C VAL A 13 -0.98 -10.15 23.75
N ASP A 14 -2.29 -10.26 23.71
CA ASP A 14 -3.01 -10.76 22.52
C ASP A 14 -2.87 -9.80 21.31
N HIS A 15 -2.74 -8.50 21.60
CA HIS A 15 -2.57 -7.49 20.57
C HIS A 15 -1.55 -6.44 20.99
N LEU A 16 -0.60 -6.11 20.09
CA LEU A 16 0.53 -5.22 20.36
C LEU A 16 0.11 -3.85 20.94
N TYR A 17 -1.06 -3.33 20.55
CA TYR A 17 -1.56 -2.04 21.01
C TYR A 17 -2.07 -2.03 22.45
N GLN A 18 -2.13 -3.19 23.12
CA GLN A 18 -2.37 -3.26 24.58
C GLN A 18 -1.13 -2.87 25.39
N ILE A 19 0.08 -2.98 24.80
CA ILE A 19 1.33 -2.70 25.54
C ILE A 19 1.36 -1.29 26.16
N PRO A 20 1.03 -0.20 25.44
CA PRO A 20 1.00 1.13 26.04
C PRO A 20 0.09 1.24 27.27
N LEU A 21 -1.07 0.58 27.25
CA LEU A 21 -2.00 0.55 28.37
C LEU A 21 -1.41 -0.20 29.58
N ASN A 22 -0.76 -1.34 29.32
CA ASN A 22 -0.11 -2.15 30.36
C ASN A 22 1.07 -1.43 30.99
N LEU A 23 1.86 -0.70 30.20
CA LEU A 23 2.98 0.09 30.72
C LEU A 23 2.51 1.30 31.54
N GLN A 24 1.45 2.00 31.07
CA GLN A 24 0.85 3.10 31.82
C GLN A 24 0.24 2.62 33.15
N ALA A 25 -0.47 1.48 33.13
CA ALA A 25 -1.04 0.91 34.34
C ALA A 25 -0.01 0.60 35.44
N GLN A 26 1.25 0.38 35.06
CA GLN A 26 2.38 0.22 35.98
C GLN A 26 3.07 1.56 36.31
N GLY A 27 2.59 2.69 35.80
CA GLY A 27 3.14 4.03 36.07
C GLY A 27 4.43 4.34 35.32
N MET A 28 4.77 3.61 34.25
CA MET A 28 6.04 3.81 33.53
C MET A 28 6.19 5.23 32.99
N ASP A 29 5.14 5.81 32.46
CA ASP A 29 5.09 7.18 31.94
C ASP A 29 5.45 8.21 33.01
N GLN A 30 4.85 8.10 34.21
CA GLN A 30 5.14 8.99 35.33
C GLN A 30 6.58 8.81 35.87
N ILE A 31 7.03 7.56 36.03
CA ILE A 31 8.39 7.23 36.48
C ILE A 31 9.44 7.85 35.53
N VAL A 32 9.22 7.75 34.22
CA VAL A 32 10.11 8.33 33.22
C VAL A 32 10.11 9.86 33.30
N CYS A 33 8.92 10.48 33.41
CA CYS A 33 8.78 11.93 33.52
C CYS A 33 9.50 12.46 34.79
N ASP A 34 9.30 11.80 35.93
CA ASP A 34 9.94 12.18 37.21
C ASP A 34 11.48 12.05 37.14
N HIS A 35 11.96 10.94 36.57
CA HIS A 35 13.40 10.71 36.42
C HIS A 35 14.06 11.75 35.50
N LEU A 36 13.40 12.09 34.38
CA LEU A 36 13.89 13.07 33.42
C LEU A 36 13.56 14.52 33.81
N LYS A 37 12.83 14.74 34.90
CA LYS A 37 12.36 16.05 35.36
C LYS A 37 11.51 16.76 34.29
N ILE A 38 10.66 16.00 33.59
CA ILE A 38 9.70 16.50 32.62
C ILE A 38 8.40 16.82 33.37
N ASP A 39 8.03 18.08 33.38
CA ASP A 39 6.71 18.51 33.88
C ASP A 39 5.66 18.28 32.77
N ALA A 40 4.94 17.17 32.88
CA ALA A 40 3.90 16.79 31.93
C ALA A 40 2.62 16.34 32.67
N PRO A 41 1.44 16.65 32.15
CA PRO A 41 0.20 16.09 32.70
C PRO A 41 0.18 14.57 32.52
N ALA A 42 -0.62 13.88 33.35
CA ALA A 42 -0.88 12.46 33.15
C ALA A 42 -1.39 12.17 31.74
N ALA A 43 -0.90 11.09 31.14
CA ALA A 43 -1.30 10.73 29.78
C ALA A 43 -2.81 10.36 29.73
N ASP A 44 -3.54 11.00 28.84
CA ASP A 44 -4.93 10.63 28.54
C ASP A 44 -4.95 9.49 27.49
N MET A 45 -5.29 8.29 27.93
CA MET A 45 -5.35 7.10 27.11
C MET A 45 -6.79 6.74 26.66
N THR A 46 -7.74 7.65 26.81
CA THR A 46 -9.16 7.38 26.50
C THR A 46 -9.36 6.94 25.06
N GLU A 47 -8.82 7.69 24.09
CA GLU A 47 -8.95 7.36 22.68
C GLU A 47 -8.19 6.07 22.33
N TRP A 48 -7.00 5.88 22.95
CA TRP A 48 -6.20 4.68 22.74
C TRP A 48 -6.90 3.43 23.27
N SER A 49 -7.48 3.50 24.48
CA SER A 49 -8.27 2.41 25.06
C SER A 49 -9.46 2.05 24.21
N ALA A 50 -10.22 3.05 23.73
CA ALA A 50 -11.37 2.82 22.85
C ALA A 50 -10.96 2.16 21.53
N MET A 51 -9.79 2.54 20.95
CA MET A 51 -9.25 1.89 19.76
C MET A 51 -8.87 0.44 20.06
N VAL A 52 -8.18 0.15 21.17
CA VAL A 52 -7.81 -1.21 21.56
C VAL A 52 -9.04 -2.07 21.77
N ASP A 53 -10.05 -1.57 22.50
CA ASP A 53 -11.32 -2.28 22.72
C ASP A 53 -12.01 -2.62 21.39
N LYS A 54 -11.98 -1.70 20.42
CA LYS A 54 -12.51 -1.92 19.08
C LYS A 54 -11.76 -3.04 18.37
N VAL A 55 -10.42 -2.99 18.39
CA VAL A 55 -9.56 -3.97 17.71
C VAL A 55 -9.76 -5.37 18.28
N MET A 56 -9.90 -5.49 19.60
CA MET A 56 -10.16 -6.76 20.30
C MET A 56 -11.54 -7.35 20.02
N ASN A 57 -12.49 -6.55 19.49
CA ASN A 57 -13.88 -6.92 19.29
C ASN A 57 -14.37 -6.78 17.85
N LEU A 58 -13.49 -6.88 16.86
CA LEU A 58 -13.83 -6.83 15.45
C LEU A 58 -14.81 -7.96 15.09
N LYS A 59 -15.87 -7.62 14.33
CA LYS A 59 -16.99 -8.54 14.06
C LYS A 59 -16.98 -9.13 12.65
N LYS A 60 -16.34 -8.43 11.72
CA LYS A 60 -16.27 -8.84 10.32
C LYS A 60 -14.89 -9.39 10.04
N GLN A 61 -14.79 -10.20 8.99
CA GLN A 61 -13.52 -10.67 8.46
C GLN A 61 -13.49 -10.39 6.97
N VAL A 62 -12.34 -9.95 6.47
CA VAL A 62 -12.09 -9.67 5.06
C VAL A 62 -10.78 -10.34 4.66
N LYS A 63 -10.80 -11.09 3.57
CA LYS A 63 -9.62 -11.78 3.03
C LYS A 63 -9.02 -10.97 1.89
N ILE A 64 -7.77 -10.51 2.07
CA ILE A 64 -7.03 -9.74 1.07
C ILE A 64 -5.87 -10.57 0.54
N ALA A 65 -5.89 -10.87 -0.76
CA ALA A 65 -4.76 -11.49 -1.43
C ALA A 65 -3.66 -10.45 -1.69
N LEU A 66 -2.49 -10.66 -1.08
CA LEU A 66 -1.29 -9.88 -1.34
C LEU A 66 -0.46 -10.60 -2.39
N VAL A 67 -0.51 -10.13 -3.65
CA VAL A 67 0.21 -10.72 -4.76
C VAL A 67 1.59 -10.09 -4.88
N GLY A 68 2.55 -10.68 -4.20
CA GLY A 68 3.91 -10.17 -4.03
C GLY A 68 4.99 -11.13 -4.47
N LYS A 69 6.24 -10.66 -4.55
CA LYS A 69 7.40 -11.51 -4.89
C LYS A 69 8.32 -11.84 -3.72
N TYR A 70 8.02 -11.30 -2.54
CA TYR A 70 8.78 -11.51 -1.31
C TYR A 70 7.91 -12.11 -0.21
N VAL A 71 6.91 -12.91 -0.59
CA VAL A 71 5.89 -13.45 0.33
C VAL A 71 6.44 -14.44 1.36
N GLU A 72 7.57 -15.08 1.06
CA GLU A 72 8.28 -15.94 2.01
C GLU A 72 8.95 -15.14 3.15
N LEU A 73 9.33 -13.89 2.89
CA LEU A 73 9.85 -12.95 3.87
C LEU A 73 8.80 -11.87 4.13
N GLN A 74 7.81 -12.20 4.95
CA GLN A 74 6.64 -11.35 5.19
C GLN A 74 6.98 -9.94 5.70
N ASP A 75 8.07 -9.80 6.43
CA ASP A 75 8.57 -8.51 6.92
C ASP A 75 8.87 -7.51 5.79
N ALA A 76 9.15 -7.99 4.57
CA ALA A 76 9.31 -7.12 3.41
C ALA A 76 8.05 -6.29 3.09
N TYR A 77 6.90 -6.75 3.55
CA TYR A 77 5.60 -6.09 3.35
C TYR A 77 4.96 -5.59 4.65
N ILE A 78 5.70 -5.52 5.75
CA ILE A 78 5.14 -5.17 7.07
C ILE A 78 4.34 -3.86 7.03
N SER A 79 4.83 -2.83 6.34
CA SER A 79 4.11 -1.55 6.22
C SER A 79 2.79 -1.68 5.45
N VAL A 80 2.72 -2.57 4.46
CA VAL A 80 1.49 -2.84 3.69
C VAL A 80 0.50 -3.60 4.56
N VAL A 81 0.98 -4.61 5.28
CA VAL A 81 0.16 -5.41 6.21
C VAL A 81 -0.43 -4.53 7.31
N GLU A 82 0.39 -3.70 7.95
CA GLU A 82 -0.08 -2.78 8.99
C GLU A 82 -1.09 -1.75 8.43
N ALA A 83 -0.86 -1.21 7.23
CA ALA A 83 -1.82 -0.32 6.59
C ALA A 83 -3.17 -1.02 6.32
N LEU A 84 -3.15 -2.28 5.89
CA LEU A 84 -4.36 -3.08 5.71
C LEU A 84 -5.08 -3.36 7.03
N LYS A 85 -4.34 -3.72 8.09
CA LYS A 85 -4.91 -3.91 9.44
C LYS A 85 -5.55 -2.61 9.95
N HIS A 86 -4.86 -1.47 9.87
CA HIS A 86 -5.42 -0.17 10.27
C HIS A 86 -6.68 0.20 9.47
N SER A 87 -6.69 -0.10 8.18
CA SER A 87 -7.88 0.06 7.34
C SER A 87 -9.02 -0.84 7.83
N GLY A 88 -8.71 -2.09 8.20
CA GLY A 88 -9.65 -3.02 8.81
C GLY A 88 -10.26 -2.47 10.10
N TYR A 89 -9.43 -1.96 11.01
CA TYR A 89 -9.89 -1.36 12.27
C TYR A 89 -10.84 -0.18 12.04
N ALA A 90 -10.51 0.68 11.05
CA ALA A 90 -11.39 1.79 10.68
C ALA A 90 -12.75 1.32 10.16
N ASN A 91 -12.81 0.16 9.49
CA ASN A 91 -14.00 -0.41 8.87
C ASN A 91 -14.65 -1.54 9.69
N ASP A 92 -14.27 -1.74 10.95
CA ASP A 92 -14.79 -2.77 11.85
C ASP A 92 -14.63 -4.20 11.28
N ALA A 93 -13.46 -4.46 10.69
CA ALA A 93 -13.14 -5.72 10.05
C ALA A 93 -11.73 -6.21 10.40
N GLU A 94 -11.60 -7.48 10.72
CA GLU A 94 -10.32 -8.17 10.78
C GLU A 94 -9.84 -8.48 9.35
N VAL A 95 -8.63 -8.04 9.01
CA VAL A 95 -8.05 -8.35 7.70
C VAL A 95 -7.17 -9.60 7.80
N LYS A 96 -7.54 -10.62 7.03
CA LYS A 96 -6.72 -11.81 6.81
C LYS A 96 -5.94 -11.64 5.51
N ILE A 97 -4.62 -11.79 5.61
CA ILE A 97 -3.74 -11.69 4.44
C ILE A 97 -3.53 -13.08 3.86
N ASP A 98 -3.89 -13.23 2.60
CA ASP A 98 -3.53 -14.39 1.79
C ASP A 98 -2.27 -14.06 0.97
N TRP A 99 -1.19 -14.81 1.22
CA TRP A 99 0.11 -14.56 0.64
C TRP A 99 0.26 -15.30 -0.68
N VAL A 100 0.20 -14.58 -1.79
CA VAL A 100 0.29 -15.16 -3.14
C VAL A 100 1.63 -14.79 -3.77
N ASN A 101 2.45 -15.79 -4.08
CA ASN A 101 3.72 -15.58 -4.76
C ASN A 101 3.47 -15.26 -6.24
N ALA A 102 3.77 -14.04 -6.64
CA ALA A 102 3.58 -13.58 -8.02
C ALA A 102 4.38 -14.39 -9.07
N ASN A 103 5.42 -15.12 -8.68
CA ASN A 103 6.15 -15.97 -9.63
C ASN A 103 5.37 -17.24 -10.02
N ASP A 104 4.43 -17.64 -9.17
CA ASP A 104 3.67 -18.90 -9.35
C ASP A 104 2.31 -18.64 -10.01
N VAL A 105 1.91 -17.38 -10.15
CA VAL A 105 0.64 -16.99 -10.78
C VAL A 105 0.75 -17.07 -12.30
N THR A 106 -0.17 -17.81 -12.91
CA THR A 106 -0.31 -17.98 -14.35
C THR A 106 -1.75 -17.80 -14.78
N ALA A 107 -2.01 -17.69 -16.08
CA ALA A 107 -3.37 -17.62 -16.62
C ALA A 107 -4.21 -18.86 -16.24
N ASP A 108 -3.58 -20.01 -16.07
CA ASP A 108 -4.29 -21.27 -15.81
C ASP A 108 -4.69 -21.44 -14.34
N ASN A 109 -3.94 -20.83 -13.39
CA ASN A 109 -4.15 -21.05 -11.95
C ASN A 109 -4.64 -19.80 -11.20
N VAL A 110 -4.65 -18.63 -11.83
CA VAL A 110 -5.01 -17.36 -11.17
C VAL A 110 -6.39 -17.40 -10.53
N ALA A 111 -7.35 -18.03 -11.17
CA ALA A 111 -8.71 -18.16 -10.66
C ALA A 111 -8.76 -19.04 -9.40
N GLU A 112 -7.99 -20.14 -9.36
CA GLU A 112 -7.89 -21.00 -8.17
C GLU A 112 -7.27 -20.23 -7.00
N LEU A 113 -6.18 -19.48 -7.26
CA LEU A 113 -5.44 -18.76 -6.23
C LEU A 113 -6.19 -17.55 -5.65
N LEU A 114 -7.12 -16.94 -6.41
CA LEU A 114 -7.72 -15.65 -6.02
C LEU A 114 -9.25 -15.69 -5.84
N SER A 115 -9.90 -16.87 -6.08
CA SER A 115 -11.35 -16.98 -6.11
C SER A 115 -12.07 -16.65 -4.79
N ASP A 116 -11.40 -16.80 -3.67
CA ASP A 116 -11.96 -16.53 -2.33
C ASP A 116 -11.46 -15.24 -1.69
N ALA A 117 -10.74 -14.40 -2.45
CA ALA A 117 -10.30 -13.11 -1.99
C ALA A 117 -11.40 -12.04 -2.13
N ASP A 118 -11.68 -11.33 -1.04
CA ASP A 118 -12.58 -10.16 -1.05
C ASP A 118 -11.95 -8.93 -1.71
N GLY A 119 -10.63 -8.93 -1.82
CA GLY A 119 -9.86 -7.88 -2.47
C GLY A 119 -8.43 -8.30 -2.73
N ILE A 120 -7.77 -7.60 -3.64
CA ILE A 120 -6.40 -7.90 -4.06
C ILE A 120 -5.53 -6.67 -3.87
N ILE A 121 -4.33 -6.84 -3.30
CA ILE A 121 -3.31 -5.80 -3.29
C ILE A 121 -2.07 -6.28 -4.06
N VAL A 122 -1.63 -5.45 -5.00
CA VAL A 122 -0.39 -5.66 -5.75
C VAL A 122 0.63 -4.63 -5.29
N PRO A 123 1.57 -5.01 -4.41
CA PRO A 123 2.52 -4.08 -3.82
C PRO A 123 3.62 -3.65 -4.79
N GLY A 124 4.37 -2.63 -4.38
CA GLY A 124 5.56 -2.16 -5.06
C GLY A 124 6.67 -3.21 -5.17
N GLY A 125 7.72 -2.86 -5.88
CA GLY A 125 8.90 -3.68 -6.09
C GLY A 125 9.71 -3.19 -7.28
N PHE A 126 10.85 -3.86 -7.54
CA PHE A 126 11.78 -3.52 -8.62
C PHE A 126 12.12 -4.76 -9.45
N GLY A 127 12.47 -4.55 -10.73
CA GLY A 127 12.89 -5.58 -11.66
C GLY A 127 11.76 -6.49 -12.15
N GLN A 128 12.08 -7.34 -13.10
CA GLN A 128 11.12 -8.10 -13.91
C GLN A 128 10.49 -9.31 -13.20
N ARG A 129 11.14 -9.84 -12.15
CA ARG A 129 10.67 -11.05 -11.47
C ARG A 129 9.26 -10.89 -10.94
N GLY A 130 8.35 -11.79 -11.31
CA GLY A 130 6.95 -11.83 -10.86
C GLY A 130 6.04 -10.78 -11.51
N THR A 131 6.50 -10.01 -12.51
CA THR A 131 5.68 -8.96 -13.14
C THR A 131 4.52 -9.56 -13.94
N GLU A 132 4.75 -10.61 -14.71
CA GLU A 132 3.69 -11.24 -15.50
C GLU A 132 2.61 -11.87 -14.62
N GLY A 133 3.00 -12.56 -13.54
CA GLY A 133 1.99 -13.08 -12.59
C GLY A 133 1.19 -11.99 -11.88
N LYS A 134 1.82 -10.83 -11.59
CA LYS A 134 1.07 -9.66 -11.10
C LYS A 134 0.10 -9.13 -12.14
N ILE A 135 0.49 -9.10 -13.43
CA ILE A 135 -0.39 -8.68 -14.53
C ILE A 135 -1.58 -9.64 -14.65
N GLU A 136 -1.36 -10.96 -14.54
CA GLU A 136 -2.45 -11.94 -14.54
C GLU A 136 -3.41 -11.76 -13.35
N ALA A 137 -2.88 -11.48 -12.15
CA ALA A 137 -3.73 -11.19 -11.00
C ALA A 137 -4.54 -9.89 -11.17
N ILE A 138 -3.96 -8.86 -11.78
CA ILE A 138 -4.64 -7.60 -12.12
C ILE A 138 -5.73 -7.84 -13.17
N ARG A 139 -5.43 -8.64 -14.20
CA ARG A 139 -6.42 -9.05 -15.21
C ARG A 139 -7.59 -9.77 -14.56
N TYR A 140 -7.31 -10.76 -13.70
CA TYR A 140 -8.33 -11.48 -12.96
C TYR A 140 -9.22 -10.54 -12.15
N ALA A 141 -8.62 -9.59 -11.41
CA ALA A 141 -9.35 -8.61 -10.64
C ALA A 141 -10.30 -7.77 -11.50
N ARG A 142 -9.82 -7.27 -12.65
CA ARG A 142 -10.63 -6.47 -13.57
C ARG A 142 -11.77 -7.27 -14.22
N GLU A 143 -11.49 -8.50 -14.65
CA GLU A 143 -12.48 -9.33 -15.35
C GLU A 143 -13.56 -9.91 -14.43
N ASN A 144 -13.27 -10.02 -13.13
CA ASN A 144 -14.19 -10.58 -12.13
C ASN A 144 -14.71 -9.52 -11.13
N ASP A 145 -14.50 -8.22 -11.40
CA ASP A 145 -14.93 -7.11 -10.54
C ASP A 145 -14.43 -7.21 -9.08
N VAL A 146 -13.27 -7.85 -8.84
CA VAL A 146 -12.65 -7.93 -7.51
C VAL A 146 -11.99 -6.60 -7.19
N PRO A 147 -12.30 -5.96 -6.05
CA PRO A 147 -11.63 -4.74 -5.61
C PRO A 147 -10.11 -4.92 -5.58
N MET A 148 -9.37 -4.01 -6.22
CA MET A 148 -7.91 -4.13 -6.31
C MET A 148 -7.22 -2.79 -6.07
N LEU A 149 -6.07 -2.84 -5.37
CA LEU A 149 -5.18 -1.70 -5.19
C LEU A 149 -3.77 -2.05 -5.68
N GLY A 150 -3.31 -1.34 -6.72
CA GLY A 150 -1.91 -1.37 -7.17
C GLY A 150 -1.10 -0.25 -6.53
N VAL A 151 0.00 -0.59 -5.87
CA VAL A 151 0.89 0.37 -5.22
C VAL A 151 2.23 0.42 -5.94
N CYS A 152 2.69 1.62 -6.35
CA CYS A 152 3.98 1.82 -7.02
C CYS A 152 4.08 0.96 -8.30
N LEU A 153 4.93 -0.07 -8.33
CA LEU A 153 4.99 -1.03 -9.45
C LEU A 153 3.61 -1.66 -9.74
N GLY A 154 2.81 -1.95 -8.71
CA GLY A 154 1.47 -2.51 -8.90
C GLY A 154 0.55 -1.59 -9.70
N MET A 155 0.59 -0.28 -9.47
CA MET A 155 -0.13 0.71 -10.29
C MET A 155 0.41 0.76 -11.71
N GLN A 156 1.73 0.73 -11.90
CA GLN A 156 2.35 0.70 -13.22
C GLN A 156 1.92 -0.54 -14.01
N LEU A 157 1.92 -1.72 -13.38
CA LEU A 157 1.47 -2.96 -14.00
C LEU A 157 -0.04 -2.95 -14.31
N THR A 158 -0.86 -2.22 -13.53
CA THR A 158 -2.27 -2.00 -13.86
C THR A 158 -2.43 -1.24 -15.18
N CYS A 159 -1.61 -0.22 -15.41
CA CYS A 159 -1.60 0.49 -16.69
C CYS A 159 -1.14 -0.43 -17.84
N ILE A 160 -0.12 -1.24 -17.60
CA ILE A 160 0.40 -2.19 -18.62
C ILE A 160 -0.65 -3.26 -18.94
N GLU A 161 -1.32 -3.82 -17.94
CA GLU A 161 -2.41 -4.78 -18.12
C GLU A 161 -3.52 -4.18 -19.00
N PHE A 162 -3.99 -2.99 -18.64
CA PHE A 162 -5.03 -2.29 -19.38
C PHE A 162 -4.63 -2.02 -20.83
N ALA A 163 -3.39 -1.60 -21.06
CA ALA A 163 -2.86 -1.40 -22.40
C ALA A 163 -2.87 -2.68 -23.24
N ARG A 164 -2.40 -3.79 -22.66
CA ARG A 164 -2.32 -5.07 -23.35
C ARG A 164 -3.70 -5.68 -23.63
N ASN A 165 -4.55 -5.75 -22.61
CA ASN A 165 -5.76 -6.57 -22.64
C ASN A 165 -7.04 -5.78 -22.98
N VAL A 166 -7.04 -4.46 -22.81
CA VAL A 166 -8.20 -3.61 -23.15
C VAL A 166 -7.94 -2.81 -24.42
N LEU A 167 -6.75 -2.21 -24.56
CA LEU A 167 -6.41 -1.42 -25.75
C LEU A 167 -5.80 -2.25 -26.88
N GLY A 168 -5.45 -3.53 -26.66
CA GLY A 168 -4.83 -4.38 -27.67
C GLY A 168 -3.41 -3.97 -28.06
N LEU A 169 -2.70 -3.22 -27.22
CA LEU A 169 -1.32 -2.82 -27.45
C LEU A 169 -0.37 -3.95 -27.08
N GLU A 170 -0.25 -4.95 -27.94
CA GLU A 170 0.57 -6.13 -27.73
C GLU A 170 2.02 -5.74 -27.44
N GLY A 171 2.60 -6.31 -26.37
CA GLY A 171 3.95 -6.02 -25.92
C GLY A 171 4.10 -4.68 -25.17
N ALA A 172 3.02 -3.97 -24.85
CA ALA A 172 3.07 -2.78 -24.00
C ALA A 172 3.79 -3.07 -22.68
N ASN A 173 4.67 -2.16 -22.24
CA ASN A 173 5.51 -2.38 -21.06
C ASN A 173 5.92 -1.05 -20.41
N SER A 174 6.70 -1.15 -19.34
CA SER A 174 7.49 -0.05 -18.79
C SER A 174 8.85 0.01 -19.50
N ALA A 175 9.32 1.21 -19.82
CA ALA A 175 10.67 1.43 -20.33
C ALA A 175 11.76 1.03 -19.31
N GLU A 176 11.43 0.98 -18.00
CA GLU A 176 12.32 0.45 -16.97
C GLU A 176 12.52 -1.07 -17.10
N LEU A 177 11.44 -1.79 -17.43
CA LEU A 177 11.46 -3.26 -17.52
C LEU A 177 11.91 -3.74 -18.91
N ASN A 178 11.52 -3.03 -19.95
CA ASN A 178 11.89 -3.30 -21.33
C ASN A 178 12.14 -1.96 -22.07
N PRO A 179 13.39 -1.50 -22.15
CA PRO A 179 13.73 -0.24 -22.83
C PRO A 179 13.36 -0.22 -24.32
N ASP A 180 13.28 -1.38 -24.96
CA ASP A 180 12.99 -1.52 -26.39
C ASP A 180 11.49 -1.70 -26.68
N THR A 181 10.62 -1.53 -25.68
CA THR A 181 9.18 -1.70 -25.89
C THR A 181 8.64 -0.68 -26.90
N LYS A 182 7.82 -1.17 -27.84
CA LYS A 182 7.13 -0.31 -28.82
C LYS A 182 6.10 0.62 -28.16
N TYR A 183 5.56 0.20 -27.01
CA TYR A 183 4.52 0.93 -26.30
C TYR A 183 4.95 1.15 -24.84
N PRO A 184 5.80 2.17 -24.58
CA PRO A 184 6.26 2.51 -23.22
C PRO A 184 5.14 3.23 -22.44
N ILE A 185 4.22 2.45 -21.90
CA ILE A 185 3.08 2.96 -21.11
C ILE A 185 3.56 3.64 -19.85
N ILE A 186 4.62 3.10 -19.26
CA ILE A 186 5.36 3.70 -18.15
C ILE A 186 6.72 4.10 -18.68
N ASP A 187 7.04 5.37 -18.52
CA ASP A 187 8.25 5.96 -19.08
C ASP A 187 8.97 6.83 -18.06
N ILE A 188 10.24 7.17 -18.36
CA ILE A 188 11.05 7.97 -17.47
C ILE A 188 10.48 9.41 -17.37
N MET A 189 10.46 9.97 -16.17
CA MET A 189 10.09 11.36 -15.97
C MET A 189 11.11 12.29 -16.67
N ARG A 190 10.64 13.39 -17.23
CA ARG A 190 11.49 14.35 -17.98
C ARG A 190 12.63 14.91 -17.14
N ASP A 191 12.39 15.14 -15.87
CA ASP A 191 13.39 15.62 -14.89
C ASP A 191 14.39 14.54 -14.44
N GLN A 192 14.23 13.31 -14.92
CA GLN A 192 15.09 12.16 -14.58
C GLN A 192 15.89 11.61 -15.78
N ILE A 193 15.79 12.23 -16.96
CA ILE A 193 16.42 11.72 -18.20
C ILE A 193 17.94 11.75 -18.12
N ASP A 194 18.54 12.83 -17.61
CA ASP A 194 19.99 13.06 -17.62
C ASP A 194 20.62 12.85 -16.23
N VAL A 195 19.99 12.07 -15.36
CA VAL A 195 20.49 11.81 -14.01
C VAL A 195 21.48 10.65 -14.02
N GLU A 196 22.77 10.93 -13.90
CA GLU A 196 23.84 9.92 -13.84
C GLU A 196 23.94 9.26 -12.46
N ASP A 197 23.79 10.04 -11.37
CA ASP A 197 23.86 9.54 -10.01
C ASP A 197 22.46 9.16 -9.48
N MET A 198 22.24 7.86 -9.35
CA MET A 198 20.93 7.30 -8.97
C MET A 198 20.61 7.40 -7.47
N GLY A 199 21.61 7.66 -6.64
CA GLY A 199 21.47 7.73 -5.18
C GLY A 199 20.90 9.06 -4.71
N GLY A 200 19.64 9.10 -4.27
CA GLY A 200 19.03 10.32 -3.74
C GLY A 200 18.47 11.30 -4.78
N THR A 201 18.57 10.97 -6.07
CA THR A 201 18.10 11.81 -7.17
C THR A 201 16.73 11.44 -7.72
N LEU A 202 16.09 10.37 -7.19
CA LEU A 202 14.70 10.05 -7.47
C LEU A 202 13.82 11.24 -7.07
N ARG A 203 12.67 11.40 -7.75
CA ARG A 203 11.67 12.39 -7.34
C ARG A 203 11.22 12.07 -5.92
N LEU A 204 11.93 12.68 -4.95
CA LEU A 204 11.72 12.45 -3.53
C LEU A 204 10.97 13.62 -2.90
N GLY A 205 10.13 13.30 -1.93
CA GLY A 205 9.49 14.32 -1.10
C GLY A 205 7.99 14.36 -1.22
N LEU A 206 7.45 15.49 -0.81
CA LEU A 206 6.01 15.73 -0.72
C LEU A 206 5.53 16.47 -1.97
N TYR A 207 4.68 15.81 -2.76
CA TYR A 207 4.13 16.36 -3.99
C TYR A 207 2.61 16.47 -3.93
N PRO A 208 2.05 17.56 -4.50
CA PRO A 208 0.61 17.69 -4.61
C PRO A 208 0.04 16.72 -5.65
N SER A 209 -1.15 16.20 -5.36
CA SER A 209 -1.97 15.46 -6.30
C SER A 209 -3.37 16.06 -6.31
N LYS A 210 -3.80 16.55 -7.46
CA LYS A 210 -5.16 17.05 -7.67
C LYS A 210 -6.08 15.88 -7.95
N LEU A 211 -7.09 15.69 -7.10
CA LEU A 211 -8.01 14.58 -7.19
C LEU A 211 -9.21 14.91 -8.10
N LYS A 212 -9.60 13.93 -8.92
CA LYS A 212 -10.81 14.03 -9.75
C LYS A 212 -12.05 13.96 -8.86
N ARG A 213 -12.86 15.00 -8.87
CA ARG A 213 -14.10 15.08 -8.11
C ARG A 213 -15.03 13.91 -8.47
N GLY A 214 -15.66 13.30 -7.47
CA GLY A 214 -16.56 12.16 -7.65
C GLY A 214 -15.86 10.81 -7.87
N SER A 215 -14.52 10.77 -7.84
CA SER A 215 -13.78 9.51 -7.90
C SER A 215 -13.74 8.80 -6.54
N LYS A 216 -13.56 7.47 -6.54
CA LYS A 216 -13.32 6.68 -5.33
C LYS A 216 -12.10 7.19 -4.54
N ALA A 217 -11.05 7.63 -5.25
CA ALA A 217 -9.88 8.24 -4.63
C ALA A 217 -10.24 9.53 -3.88
N ALA A 218 -11.02 10.43 -4.49
CA ALA A 218 -11.47 11.65 -3.81
C ALA A 218 -12.30 11.31 -2.55
N ALA A 219 -13.20 10.35 -2.63
CA ALA A 219 -14.00 9.90 -1.49
C ALA A 219 -13.11 9.36 -0.35
N ALA A 220 -12.10 8.53 -0.67
CA ALA A 220 -11.14 8.00 0.29
C ALA A 220 -10.31 9.09 1.00
N TYR A 221 -10.14 10.23 0.35
CA TYR A 221 -9.49 11.43 0.93
C TYR A 221 -10.49 12.49 1.41
N HIS A 222 -11.70 12.09 1.81
CA HIS A 222 -12.75 12.98 2.33
C HIS A 222 -13.10 14.12 1.38
N ASN A 223 -13.06 13.87 0.07
CA ASN A 223 -13.32 14.81 -1.01
C ASN A 223 -12.41 16.05 -1.02
N LYS A 224 -11.19 15.94 -0.49
CA LYS A 224 -10.17 16.98 -0.65
C LYS A 224 -9.84 17.16 -2.13
N GLU A 225 -9.73 18.40 -2.58
CA GLU A 225 -9.38 18.69 -3.97
C GLU A 225 -7.90 18.37 -4.26
N VAL A 226 -7.02 18.70 -3.32
CA VAL A 226 -5.59 18.46 -3.42
C VAL A 226 -5.11 17.71 -2.17
N VAL A 227 -4.32 16.69 -2.38
CA VAL A 227 -3.65 15.96 -1.32
C VAL A 227 -2.15 15.97 -1.52
N GLN A 228 -1.40 16.05 -0.42
CA GLN A 228 0.06 15.96 -0.46
C GLN A 228 0.47 14.52 -0.21
N ARG A 229 1.29 13.96 -1.11
CA ARG A 229 1.76 12.58 -0.99
C ARG A 229 3.24 12.48 -1.23
N ARG A 230 3.88 11.60 -0.48
CA ARG A 230 5.29 11.29 -0.62
C ARG A 230 5.52 10.47 -1.87
N HIS A 231 6.47 10.89 -2.68
CA HIS A 231 6.89 10.19 -3.89
C HIS A 231 8.32 9.68 -3.76
N ARG A 232 8.58 8.56 -4.49
CA ARG A 232 9.91 7.99 -4.69
C ARG A 232 9.90 7.23 -6.01
N HIS A 233 9.81 7.97 -7.14
CA HIS A 233 9.68 7.38 -8.47
C HIS A 233 10.59 8.09 -9.48
N ARG A 234 11.04 7.35 -10.49
CA ARG A 234 11.71 7.86 -11.70
C ARG A 234 10.84 7.71 -12.94
N TYR A 235 9.91 6.76 -12.90
CA TYR A 235 9.03 6.40 -14.01
C TYR A 235 7.60 6.73 -13.65
N GLU A 236 6.87 7.21 -14.64
CA GLU A 236 5.47 7.60 -14.51
C GLU A 236 4.65 7.13 -15.72
N PHE A 237 3.33 7.31 -15.65
CA PHE A 237 2.45 7.06 -16.79
C PHE A 237 2.80 8.00 -17.94
N ASN A 238 2.98 7.42 -19.15
CA ASN A 238 3.30 8.17 -20.36
C ASN A 238 2.03 8.85 -20.91
N ASN A 239 1.95 10.17 -20.77
CA ASN A 239 0.80 10.96 -21.20
C ASN A 239 0.48 10.87 -22.71
N ALA A 240 1.39 10.38 -23.56
CA ALA A 240 1.12 10.13 -24.98
C ALA A 240 -0.01 9.11 -25.19
N PHE A 241 -0.25 8.22 -24.22
CA PHE A 241 -1.32 7.21 -24.27
C PHE A 241 -2.60 7.64 -23.54
N ARG A 242 -2.60 8.80 -22.91
CA ARG A 242 -3.69 9.22 -22.01
C ARG A 242 -5.07 9.23 -22.69
N GLU A 243 -5.18 9.80 -23.86
CA GLU A 243 -6.45 9.89 -24.60
C GLU A 243 -7.01 8.51 -24.95
N GLN A 244 -6.14 7.55 -25.32
CA GLN A 244 -6.54 6.18 -25.61
C GLN A 244 -7.10 5.49 -24.36
N PHE A 245 -6.44 5.68 -23.21
CA PHE A 245 -6.88 5.12 -21.93
C PHE A 245 -8.22 5.72 -21.49
N GLU A 246 -8.36 7.04 -21.53
CA GLU A 246 -9.61 7.73 -21.16
C GLU A 246 -10.74 7.35 -22.10
N GLY A 247 -10.48 7.22 -23.41
CA GLY A 247 -11.45 6.78 -24.42
C GLY A 247 -11.95 5.34 -24.20
N ALA A 248 -11.15 4.48 -23.59
CA ALA A 248 -11.53 3.11 -23.22
C ALA A 248 -12.09 3.00 -21.78
N GLY A 249 -12.31 4.13 -21.09
CA GLY A 249 -12.93 4.17 -19.77
C GLY A 249 -11.97 4.14 -18.58
N PHE A 250 -10.65 4.19 -18.80
CA PHE A 250 -9.69 4.32 -17.70
C PHE A 250 -9.81 5.72 -17.05
N VAL A 251 -9.85 5.75 -15.72
CA VAL A 251 -10.05 7.01 -15.00
C VAL A 251 -8.78 7.42 -14.26
N PHE A 252 -8.15 8.50 -14.70
CA PHE A 252 -7.08 9.15 -13.95
C PHE A 252 -7.69 9.95 -12.79
N SER A 253 -7.70 9.36 -11.61
CA SER A 253 -8.35 9.93 -10.42
C SER A 253 -7.50 10.92 -9.63
N GLY A 254 -6.22 11.02 -9.94
CA GLY A 254 -5.28 11.98 -9.36
C GLY A 254 -4.19 12.33 -10.36
N VAL A 255 -3.84 13.61 -10.44
CA VAL A 255 -2.77 14.10 -11.32
C VAL A 255 -1.89 15.07 -10.54
N SER A 256 -0.59 15.08 -10.85
CA SER A 256 0.32 16.12 -10.39
C SER A 256 0.02 17.39 -11.18
N PRO A 257 -0.24 18.54 -10.52
CA PRO A 257 -0.47 19.80 -11.18
C PRO A 257 0.78 20.37 -11.85
#